data_63ed20021669a9bbf27acd2f99acb9b1
#
_entry.id   63ed20021669a9bbf27acd2f99acb9b1
#
_cell.length_a   1.000
_cell.length_b   1.000
_cell.length_c   1.000
_cell.angle_alpha   90.00
_cell.angle_beta   90.00
_cell.angle_gamma   90.00
#
_symmetry.space_group_name_H-M   'P 1'
#
loop_
_entity.id
_entity.type
_entity.pdbx_description
1 polymer ?
#
loop_
_entity_poly.entity_id
_entity_poly.type
_entity_poly.pdbx_seq_one_letter_code
_entity_poly.pdbx_strand_id
1 'polypeptide(L)'
;TAWERMGQEGGIQLVLPSLLDELSVLEAGPVDRATTEFPFALSAGERRDYTANTIYRDFGWRRKDPDGSLRISPDDAADIGLETGDQARITTAVGSAVARVEVTDRMMPGHVSIPNGFGLDNEDGTRSGVAPNELTSLGDCDKFAGTPHHKFVPARIEAVA
;
A
#
# COMPACT_ATOMS: atom_id res chain seq x y z
N THR A 1 7.00 -32.35 21.60
CA THR A 1 7.62 -31.41 20.64
C THR A 1 6.57 -30.75 19.75
N ALA A 2 6.93 -29.67 19.01
CA ALA A 2 6.01 -29.04 18.06
C ALA A 2 5.59 -30.03 16.94
N TRP A 3 6.47 -30.92 16.54
CA TRP A 3 6.25 -31.94 15.53
C TRP A 3 5.19 -32.97 15.93
N GLU A 4 5.24 -33.45 17.15
CA GLU A 4 4.21 -34.37 17.71
C GLU A 4 2.83 -33.72 17.74
N ARG A 5 2.77 -32.40 18.02
CA ARG A 5 1.52 -31.64 18.05
C ARG A 5 0.91 -31.41 16.66
N MET A 6 1.75 -31.32 15.62
CA MET A 6 1.29 -31.16 14.25
C MET A 6 0.83 -32.48 13.62
N GLY A 7 1.04 -33.61 14.28
CA GLY A 7 0.64 -34.94 13.76
C GLY A 7 1.30 -35.32 12.45
N GLN A 8 2.43 -34.71 12.12
CA GLN A 8 3.11 -34.91 10.85
C GLN A 8 4.24 -35.91 11.01
N GLU A 9 4.08 -37.09 10.42
CA GLU A 9 5.14 -38.08 10.31
C GLU A 9 6.05 -37.75 9.12
N GLY A 10 7.37 -37.89 9.31
CA GLY A 10 8.35 -37.74 8.21
C GLY A 10 8.93 -36.34 7.98
N GLY A 11 8.57 -35.34 8.81
CA GLY A 11 9.14 -33.99 8.74
C GLY A 11 8.31 -32.99 7.91
N ILE A 12 8.89 -31.84 7.59
CA ILE A 12 8.24 -30.80 6.80
C ILE A 12 8.45 -31.05 5.31
N GLN A 13 7.36 -31.08 4.56
CA GLN A 13 7.40 -31.07 3.10
C GLN A 13 7.71 -29.65 2.61
N LEU A 14 8.95 -29.42 2.16
CA LEU A 14 9.39 -28.12 1.63
C LEU A 14 9.13 -27.97 0.14
N VAL A 15 9.04 -29.08 -0.59
CA VAL A 15 8.80 -29.10 -2.03
C VAL A 15 7.36 -29.48 -2.29
N LEU A 16 6.56 -28.50 -2.73
CA LEU A 16 5.17 -28.72 -3.12
C LEU A 16 5.07 -28.65 -4.64
N PRO A 17 4.55 -29.69 -5.32
CA PRO A 17 4.42 -29.70 -6.79
C PRO A 17 3.70 -28.46 -7.32
N SER A 18 2.61 -28.02 -6.68
CA SER A 18 1.87 -26.82 -7.08
C SER A 18 2.69 -25.51 -7.02
N LEU A 19 3.69 -25.41 -6.12
CA LEU A 19 4.60 -24.26 -6.09
C LEU A 19 5.64 -24.35 -7.22
N LEU A 20 6.10 -25.55 -7.56
CA LEU A 20 7.01 -25.77 -8.69
C LEU A 20 6.32 -25.47 -10.01
N ASP A 21 5.07 -25.88 -10.17
CA ASP A 21 4.26 -25.57 -11.36
C ASP A 21 4.12 -24.06 -11.54
N GLU A 22 3.79 -23.33 -10.47
CA GLU A 22 3.69 -21.86 -10.50
C GLU A 22 5.03 -21.19 -10.81
N LEU A 23 6.12 -21.69 -10.20
CA LEU A 23 7.46 -21.19 -10.47
C LEU A 23 7.87 -21.36 -11.94
N SER A 24 7.41 -22.44 -12.59
CA SER A 24 7.71 -22.73 -13.99
C SER A 24 7.08 -21.73 -14.97
N VAL A 25 5.99 -21.05 -14.57
CA VAL A 25 5.27 -20.06 -15.38
C VAL A 25 5.62 -18.62 -15.03
N LEU A 26 6.48 -18.41 -14.02
CA LEU A 26 6.98 -17.08 -13.71
C LEU A 26 7.85 -16.55 -14.84
N GLU A 27 7.45 -15.43 -15.41
CA GLU A 27 8.30 -14.71 -16.36
C GLU A 27 9.48 -14.06 -15.63
N ALA A 28 10.68 -14.26 -16.20
CA ALA A 28 11.88 -13.60 -15.70
C ALA A 28 11.90 -12.15 -16.20
N GLY A 29 11.56 -11.20 -15.34
CA GLY A 29 11.63 -9.78 -15.67
C GLY A 29 10.89 -8.91 -14.66
N PRO A 30 11.06 -7.59 -14.74
CA PRO A 30 10.29 -6.67 -13.90
C PRO A 30 8.81 -6.74 -14.28
N VAL A 31 7.95 -6.93 -13.30
CA VAL A 31 6.50 -6.83 -13.48
C VAL A 31 6.13 -5.36 -13.36
N ASP A 32 5.89 -4.70 -14.49
CA ASP A 32 5.30 -3.37 -14.50
C ASP A 32 3.79 -3.49 -14.60
N ARG A 33 3.09 -3.03 -13.56
CA ARG A 33 1.63 -2.98 -13.50
C ARG A 33 1.08 -1.60 -13.85
N ALA A 34 1.95 -0.61 -14.04
CA ALA A 34 1.55 0.72 -14.43
C ALA A 34 0.92 0.71 -15.83
N THR A 35 -0.12 1.51 -16.02
CA THR A 35 -0.83 1.67 -17.28
C THR A 35 -0.97 3.16 -17.60
N THR A 36 -1.37 3.49 -18.81
CA THR A 36 -1.67 4.90 -19.16
C THR A 36 -2.76 5.50 -18.27
N GLU A 37 -3.73 4.70 -17.84
CA GLU A 37 -4.80 5.13 -16.94
C GLU A 37 -4.34 5.26 -15.48
N PHE A 38 -3.47 4.35 -15.04
CA PHE A 38 -2.92 4.27 -13.69
C PHE A 38 -1.40 4.25 -13.74
N PRO A 39 -0.73 5.41 -13.93
CA PRO A 39 0.69 5.48 -14.21
C PRO A 39 1.59 5.27 -12.98
N PHE A 40 1.03 5.23 -11.78
CA PHE A 40 1.79 5.07 -10.55
C PHE A 40 1.63 3.67 -9.94
N ALA A 41 2.70 3.18 -9.32
CA ALA A 41 2.66 2.04 -8.41
C ALA A 41 2.44 2.53 -6.97
N LEU A 42 1.24 2.29 -6.43
CA LEU A 42 0.90 2.63 -5.05
C LEU A 42 1.30 1.51 -4.09
N SER A 43 2.12 1.83 -3.10
CA SER A 43 2.30 1.02 -1.89
C SER A 43 1.22 1.41 -0.87
N ALA A 44 0.11 0.68 -0.87
CA ALA A 44 -0.97 0.89 0.07
C ALA A 44 -0.65 0.18 1.39
N GLY A 45 -0.47 0.95 2.46
CA GLY A 45 -0.16 0.41 3.78
C GLY A 45 1.34 0.33 4.11
N GLU A 46 2.09 1.37 3.79
CA GLU A 46 3.47 1.54 4.25
C GLU A 46 3.55 1.50 5.78
N ARG A 47 4.55 0.80 6.32
CA ARG A 47 4.88 0.89 7.74
C ARG A 47 5.73 2.12 7.98
N ARG A 48 5.24 3.02 8.83
CA ARG A 48 6.01 4.13 9.38
C ARG A 48 6.32 3.87 10.85
N ASP A 49 7.29 4.58 11.42
CA ASP A 49 7.80 4.32 12.79
C ASP A 49 6.72 4.22 13.87
N TYR A 50 5.61 4.91 13.67
CA TYR A 50 4.50 5.02 14.63
C TYR A 50 3.21 4.31 14.17
N THR A 51 3.24 3.59 13.06
CA THR A 51 2.06 2.87 12.53
C THR A 51 2.26 1.36 12.37
N ALA A 52 3.22 0.78 13.08
CA ALA A 52 3.58 -0.64 12.99
C ALA A 52 2.43 -1.57 13.43
N ASN A 53 1.47 -1.83 12.54
CA ASN A 53 0.27 -2.65 12.76
C ASN A 53 -0.64 -2.16 13.91
N THR A 54 -0.49 -0.92 14.33
CA THR A 54 -1.25 -0.33 15.41
C THR A 54 -1.95 0.93 14.91
N ILE A 55 -3.21 1.06 15.26
CA ILE A 55 -3.99 2.24 14.99
C ILE A 55 -3.86 3.15 16.20
N TYR A 56 -3.15 4.25 16.05
CA TYR A 56 -3.07 5.29 17.07
C TYR A 56 -4.16 6.32 16.84
N ARG A 57 -5.18 6.33 17.67
CA ARG A 57 -6.26 7.35 17.64
C ARG A 57 -5.83 8.66 18.26
N ASP A 58 -4.88 8.62 19.18
CA ASP A 58 -4.35 9.80 19.85
C ASP A 58 -3.46 10.64 18.90
N PHE A 59 -3.87 11.87 18.62
CA PHE A 59 -3.14 12.81 17.76
C PHE A 59 -1.74 13.15 18.29
N GLY A 60 -1.54 13.16 19.61
CA GLY A 60 -0.23 13.40 20.22
C GLY A 60 0.82 12.36 19.80
N TRP A 61 0.39 11.14 19.53
CA TRP A 61 1.26 10.07 19.06
C TRP A 61 1.51 10.13 17.54
N ARG A 62 0.61 10.77 16.77
CA ARG A 62 0.70 10.94 15.33
C ARG A 62 1.28 12.29 14.88
N ARG A 63 1.78 13.11 15.79
CA ARG A 63 2.21 14.50 15.53
C ARG A 63 3.23 14.68 14.40
N LYS A 64 3.97 13.63 14.00
CA LYS A 64 4.92 13.69 12.87
C LYS A 64 4.24 13.58 11.50
N ASP A 65 3.11 12.89 11.46
CA ASP A 65 2.30 12.69 10.25
C ASP A 65 0.85 12.43 10.71
N PRO A 66 0.14 13.49 11.13
CA PRO A 66 -1.21 13.36 11.71
C PRO A 66 -2.23 12.85 10.70
N ASP A 67 -2.00 13.10 9.42
CA ASP A 67 -2.96 12.85 8.34
C ASP A 67 -2.62 11.60 7.51
N GLY A 68 -1.50 10.94 7.75
CA GLY A 68 -1.09 9.79 6.97
C GLY A 68 -0.80 10.15 5.51
N SER A 69 0.14 11.06 5.28
CA SER A 69 0.38 11.70 4.00
C SER A 69 0.71 10.71 2.88
N LEU A 70 0.23 11.01 1.67
CA LEU A 70 0.70 10.42 0.41
C LEU A 70 2.12 10.90 0.13
N ARG A 71 3.07 9.98 0.08
CA ARG A 71 4.45 10.25 -0.33
C ARG A 71 4.59 10.13 -1.83
N ILE A 72 5.25 11.12 -2.43
CA ILE A 72 5.51 11.20 -3.87
C ILE A 72 6.92 11.75 -4.11
N SER A 73 7.56 11.37 -5.22
CA SER A 73 8.86 11.90 -5.60
C SER A 73 8.79 13.38 -5.98
N PRO A 74 9.90 14.15 -5.87
CA PRO A 74 9.92 15.54 -6.30
C PRO A 74 9.62 15.71 -7.80
N ASP A 75 10.11 14.80 -8.63
CA ASP A 75 9.90 14.85 -10.07
C ASP A 75 8.42 14.66 -10.43
N ASP A 76 7.79 13.60 -9.90
CA ASP A 76 6.38 13.33 -10.13
C ASP A 76 5.48 14.43 -9.58
N ALA A 77 5.82 14.97 -8.40
CA ALA A 77 5.07 16.06 -7.78
C ALA A 77 5.12 17.32 -8.65
N ALA A 78 6.28 17.65 -9.20
CA ALA A 78 6.44 18.80 -10.12
C ALA A 78 5.64 18.62 -11.40
N ASP A 79 5.64 17.42 -11.98
CA ASP A 79 4.87 17.10 -13.21
C ASP A 79 3.35 17.25 -13.01
N ILE A 80 2.85 16.98 -11.80
CA ILE A 80 1.41 17.09 -11.47
C ILE A 80 1.07 18.47 -10.89
N GLY A 81 2.07 19.26 -10.49
CA GLY A 81 1.89 20.56 -9.83
C GLY A 81 1.49 20.45 -8.37
N LEU A 82 2.07 19.51 -7.63
CA LEU A 82 1.83 19.26 -6.21
C LEU A 82 3.01 19.71 -5.35
N GLU A 83 2.70 20.29 -4.19
CA GLU A 83 3.66 20.64 -3.16
C GLU A 83 3.33 19.90 -1.84
N THR A 84 4.31 19.84 -0.93
CA THR A 84 4.05 19.29 0.41
C THR A 84 2.99 20.10 1.13
N GLY A 85 1.95 19.42 1.57
CA GLY A 85 0.80 20.02 2.27
C GLY A 85 -0.46 20.12 1.42
N ASP A 86 -0.34 19.99 0.11
CA ASP A 86 -1.47 19.98 -0.81
C ASP A 86 -2.36 18.73 -0.62
N GLN A 87 -3.54 18.78 -1.24
CA GLN A 87 -4.45 17.65 -1.32
C GLN A 87 -4.31 16.98 -2.69
N ALA A 88 -4.14 15.66 -2.69
CA ALA A 88 -4.13 14.87 -3.92
C ALA A 88 -5.19 13.76 -3.86
N ARG A 89 -5.85 13.53 -4.98
CA ARG A 89 -6.75 12.41 -5.18
C ARG A 89 -5.95 11.21 -5.66
N ILE A 90 -6.09 10.11 -4.95
CA ILE A 90 -5.57 8.80 -5.32
C ILE A 90 -6.74 8.03 -5.90
N THR A 91 -6.63 7.55 -7.13
CA THR A 91 -7.64 6.71 -7.79
C THR A 91 -7.01 5.39 -8.19
N THR A 92 -7.69 4.29 -7.87
CA THR A 92 -7.35 2.92 -8.30
C THR A 92 -8.56 2.29 -8.99
N ALA A 93 -8.42 1.10 -9.52
CA ALA A 93 -9.54 0.35 -10.08
C ALA A 93 -10.64 0.00 -9.05
N VAL A 94 -10.33 0.11 -7.75
CA VAL A 94 -11.24 -0.25 -6.64
C VAL A 94 -12.00 0.95 -6.12
N GLY A 95 -11.33 2.11 -6.01
CA GLY A 95 -11.92 3.29 -5.42
C GLY A 95 -11.02 4.51 -5.49
N SER A 96 -11.44 5.58 -4.84
CA SER A 96 -10.66 6.80 -4.76
C SER A 96 -10.73 7.43 -3.38
N ALA A 97 -9.65 8.08 -2.97
CA ALA A 97 -9.55 8.80 -1.71
C ALA A 97 -8.70 10.07 -1.88
N VAL A 98 -8.85 11.03 -0.98
CA VAL A 98 -8.04 12.24 -0.95
C VAL A 98 -7.07 12.18 0.23
N ALA A 99 -5.80 12.46 -0.02
CA ALA A 99 -4.75 12.47 0.97
C ALA A 99 -3.93 13.76 0.91
N ARG A 100 -3.38 14.15 2.07
CA ARG A 100 -2.37 15.21 2.11
C ARG A 100 -1.06 14.73 1.51
N VAL A 101 -0.34 15.58 0.80
CA VAL A 101 0.91 15.25 0.10
C VAL A 101 2.14 15.50 0.97
N GLU A 102 3.09 14.59 0.93
CA GLU A 102 4.48 14.74 1.39
C GLU A 102 5.41 14.50 0.20
N VAL A 103 5.99 15.56 -0.37
CA VAL A 103 7.02 15.44 -1.42
C VAL A 103 8.34 15.04 -0.77
N THR A 104 8.95 13.95 -1.21
CA THR A 104 10.16 13.41 -0.57
C THR A 104 11.04 12.64 -1.56
N ASP A 105 12.36 12.84 -1.45
CA ASP A 105 13.39 12.11 -2.19
C ASP A 105 13.53 10.62 -1.80
N ARG A 106 12.80 10.19 -0.78
CA ARG A 106 12.71 8.77 -0.40
C ARG A 106 11.81 7.95 -1.33
N MET A 107 11.02 8.63 -2.17
CA MET A 107 10.18 7.98 -3.18
C MET A 107 10.88 8.01 -4.53
N MET A 108 10.84 6.87 -5.24
CA MET A 108 11.29 6.78 -6.61
C MET A 108 10.23 7.33 -7.55
N PRO A 109 10.60 7.96 -8.68
CA PRO A 109 9.64 8.34 -9.72
C PRO A 109 8.76 7.16 -10.15
N GLY A 110 7.47 7.46 -10.39
CA GLY A 110 6.45 6.45 -10.70
C GLY A 110 5.93 5.66 -9.50
N HIS A 111 6.43 5.93 -8.28
CA HIS A 111 6.00 5.24 -7.06
C HIS A 111 5.44 6.22 -6.04
N VAL A 112 4.36 5.80 -5.39
CA VAL A 112 3.73 6.56 -4.31
C VAL A 112 3.38 5.64 -3.13
N SER A 113 3.27 6.19 -1.93
CA SER A 113 2.90 5.38 -0.77
C SER A 113 1.97 6.10 0.21
N ILE A 114 1.07 5.33 0.83
CA ILE A 114 0.26 5.75 1.97
C ILE A 114 0.48 4.80 3.15
N PRO A 115 0.42 5.29 4.40
CA PRO A 115 0.67 4.46 5.57
C PRO A 115 -0.55 3.64 6.00
N ASN A 116 -0.29 2.58 6.76
CA ASN A 116 -1.32 1.89 7.55
C ASN A 116 -1.80 2.73 8.74
N GLY A 117 -2.96 2.40 9.28
CA GLY A 117 -3.44 2.89 10.57
C GLY A 117 -4.19 4.22 10.51
N PHE A 118 -4.65 4.60 9.33
CA PHE A 118 -5.45 5.79 9.05
C PHE A 118 -6.81 5.44 8.45
N GLY A 119 -7.62 6.45 8.16
CA GLY A 119 -8.95 6.31 7.56
C GLY A 119 -10.03 5.93 8.55
N LEU A 120 -9.84 6.22 9.83
CA LEU A 120 -10.86 6.04 10.85
C LEU A 120 -11.67 7.32 11.05
N ASP A 121 -12.96 7.15 11.20
CA ASP A 121 -13.85 8.22 11.60
C ASP A 121 -13.67 8.49 13.10
N ASN A 122 -13.51 9.74 13.47
CA ASN A 122 -13.42 10.20 14.84
C ASN A 122 -14.84 10.50 15.40
N GLU A 123 -14.97 10.60 16.73
CA GLU A 123 -16.25 10.88 17.40
C GLU A 123 -16.83 12.25 17.03
N ASP A 124 -15.98 13.20 16.66
CA ASP A 124 -16.36 14.55 16.20
C ASP A 124 -16.76 14.60 14.71
N GLY A 125 -16.82 13.46 14.03
CA GLY A 125 -17.16 13.35 12.61
C GLY A 125 -16.01 13.69 11.66
N THR A 126 -14.82 13.99 12.17
CA THR A 126 -13.63 14.15 11.33
C THR A 126 -13.01 12.81 10.97
N ARG A 127 -12.27 12.77 9.87
CA ARG A 127 -11.54 11.59 9.42
C ARG A 127 -10.06 11.91 9.22
N SER A 128 -9.20 11.07 9.76
CA SER A 128 -7.75 11.24 9.63
C SER A 128 -7.19 10.30 8.56
N GLY A 129 -6.71 10.87 7.45
CA GLY A 129 -6.04 10.15 6.39
C GLY A 129 -6.91 9.16 5.63
N VAL A 130 -6.25 8.24 4.92
CA VAL A 130 -6.87 7.25 4.03
C VAL A 130 -6.72 5.85 4.59
N ALA A 131 -7.79 5.07 4.56
CA ALA A 131 -7.71 3.63 4.81
C ALA A 131 -7.19 2.92 3.55
N PRO A 132 -6.03 2.25 3.59
CA PRO A 132 -5.49 1.55 2.40
C PRO A 132 -6.48 0.56 1.76
N ASN A 133 -7.34 -0.05 2.56
CA ASN A 133 -8.33 -1.03 2.09
C ASN A 133 -9.40 -0.42 1.16
N GLU A 134 -9.57 0.89 1.14
CA GLU A 134 -10.48 1.56 0.20
C GLU A 134 -9.93 1.61 -1.22
N LEU A 135 -8.63 1.40 -1.35
CA LEU A 135 -7.88 1.49 -2.61
C LEU A 135 -7.37 0.12 -3.10
N THR A 136 -7.61 -0.95 -2.35
CA THR A 136 -7.08 -2.29 -2.64
C THR A 136 -8.17 -3.34 -2.73
N SER A 137 -7.92 -4.42 -3.48
CA SER A 137 -8.84 -5.54 -3.65
C SER A 137 -8.26 -6.83 -3.05
N LEU A 138 -9.13 -7.66 -2.48
CA LEU A 138 -8.80 -9.04 -2.13
C LEU A 138 -8.73 -9.95 -3.34
N GLY A 139 -9.28 -9.54 -4.49
CA GLY A 139 -9.23 -10.29 -5.74
C GLY A 139 -7.85 -10.30 -6.39
N ASP A 140 -7.00 -9.31 -6.08
CA ASP A 140 -5.59 -9.26 -6.51
C ASP A 140 -4.70 -9.73 -5.35
N CYS A 141 -4.49 -11.03 -5.27
CA CYS A 141 -3.74 -11.68 -4.20
C CYS A 141 -2.87 -12.81 -4.73
N ASP A 142 -1.90 -13.22 -3.92
CA ASP A 142 -1.12 -14.41 -4.23
C ASP A 142 -2.01 -15.66 -4.18
N LYS A 143 -1.72 -16.60 -5.08
CA LYS A 143 -2.55 -17.77 -5.35
C LYS A 143 -2.58 -18.79 -4.19
N PHE A 144 -1.54 -18.84 -3.38
CA PHE A 144 -1.38 -19.84 -2.33
C PHE A 144 -1.77 -19.35 -0.95
N ALA A 145 -1.26 -18.18 -0.55
CA ALA A 145 -1.50 -17.61 0.76
C ALA A 145 -2.69 -16.65 0.79
N GLY A 146 -3.20 -16.24 -0.38
CA GLY A 146 -4.24 -15.24 -0.48
C GLY A 146 -3.83 -13.86 0.02
N THR A 147 -2.51 -13.57 0.05
CA THR A 147 -1.99 -12.28 0.50
C THR A 147 -2.24 -11.23 -0.56
N PRO A 148 -2.99 -10.14 -0.27
CA PRO A 148 -3.25 -9.10 -1.24
C PRO A 148 -1.97 -8.40 -1.72
N HIS A 149 -1.91 -8.09 -3.03
CA HIS A 149 -0.78 -7.38 -3.65
C HIS A 149 -0.84 -5.87 -3.38
N HIS A 150 -1.10 -5.49 -2.13
CA HIS A 150 -1.32 -4.11 -1.71
C HIS A 150 -0.06 -3.21 -1.76
N LYS A 151 1.11 -3.76 -2.06
CA LYS A 151 2.36 -2.99 -2.22
C LYS A 151 2.64 -2.59 -3.67
N PHE A 152 1.78 -2.95 -4.60
CA PHE A 152 1.98 -2.72 -6.03
C PHE A 152 0.64 -2.50 -6.74
N VAL A 153 -0.14 -1.54 -6.26
CA VAL A 153 -1.49 -1.24 -6.78
C VAL A 153 -1.38 -0.15 -7.85
N PRO A 154 -1.85 -0.41 -9.10
CA PRO A 154 -1.90 0.64 -10.12
C PRO A 154 -2.79 1.80 -9.66
N ALA A 155 -2.26 3.02 -9.74
CA ALA A 155 -2.94 4.21 -9.27
C ALA A 155 -2.73 5.43 -10.18
N ARG A 156 -3.69 6.37 -10.13
CA ARG A 156 -3.59 7.71 -10.69
C ARG A 156 -3.60 8.72 -9.56
N ILE A 157 -2.74 9.73 -9.65
CA ILE A 157 -2.62 10.82 -8.69
C ILE A 157 -2.97 12.13 -9.40
N GLU A 158 -3.82 12.92 -8.79
CA GLU A 158 -4.31 14.19 -9.35
C GLU A 158 -4.38 15.25 -8.25
N ALA A 159 -3.98 16.48 -8.56
CA ALA A 159 -4.17 17.61 -7.65
C ALA A 159 -5.67 17.84 -7.40
N VAL A 160 -6.02 18.15 -6.17
CA VAL A 160 -7.38 18.58 -5.81
C VAL A 160 -7.35 20.10 -5.60
N ALA A 161 -8.14 20.80 -6.40
CA ALA A 161 -8.29 22.26 -6.32
C ALA A 161 -9.00 22.70 -5.04
#